data_2429fd5ae7630815ae7a91608a19181f
#
_entry.id   2429fd5ae7630815ae7a91608a19181f
#
_cell.length_a   1.000
_cell.length_b   1.000
_cell.length_c   1.000
_cell.angle_alpha   90.00
_cell.angle_beta   90.00
_cell.angle_gamma   90.00
#
_symmetry.space_group_name_H-M   'P 1'
#
loop_
_entity.id
_entity.type
_entity.pdbx_description
1 polymer ?
#
loop_
_entity_poly.entity_id
_entity_poly.type
_entity_poly.pdbx_seq_one_letter_code
_entity_poly.pdbx_strand_id
1 'polypeptide(L)'
;MLDQDIRAIALAWTNTDNKSMPGGWVYIVTNRPKGTLYVGVTSGLARRLWEHRGGVADGFTKKHGLKRFVWAERHDDIRSAIQREHNLKHWPRAWKAQLILAGNPGWNDLYEQLA
;
A
#
# COMPACT_ATOMS: atom_id res chain seq x y z
N MET A 1 -2.66 -11.04 -9.55
CA MET A 1 -2.61 -10.05 -8.47
C MET A 1 -1.54 -9.03 -8.77
N LEU A 2 -1.90 -7.76 -8.73
CA LEU A 2 -1.00 -6.68 -9.11
C LEU A 2 0.22 -6.61 -8.18
N ASP A 3 0.03 -6.88 -6.89
CA ASP A 3 1.15 -6.83 -5.93
C ASP A 3 2.16 -7.94 -6.18
N GLN A 4 1.72 -9.09 -6.66
CA GLN A 4 2.61 -10.18 -7.04
C GLN A 4 3.42 -9.84 -8.29
N ASP A 5 2.79 -9.14 -9.25
CA ASP A 5 3.49 -8.67 -10.45
C ASP A 5 4.59 -7.68 -10.09
N ILE A 6 4.34 -6.81 -9.11
CA ILE A 6 5.35 -5.86 -8.63
C ILE A 6 6.53 -6.59 -8.01
N ARG A 7 6.27 -7.65 -7.22
CA ARG A 7 7.34 -8.45 -6.64
C ARG A 7 8.17 -9.17 -7.71
N ALA A 8 7.52 -9.69 -8.74
CA ALA A 8 8.22 -10.32 -9.86
C ALA A 8 9.10 -9.31 -10.59
N ILE A 9 8.59 -8.10 -10.81
CA ILE A 9 9.36 -7.02 -11.44
C ILE A 9 10.59 -6.68 -10.58
N ALA A 10 10.42 -6.55 -9.26
CA ALA A 10 11.52 -6.24 -8.36
C ALA A 10 12.60 -7.32 -8.38
N LEU A 11 12.20 -8.60 -8.42
CA LEU A 11 13.14 -9.71 -8.51
C LEU A 11 13.91 -9.69 -9.83
N ALA A 12 13.26 -9.38 -10.94
CA ALA A 12 13.91 -9.25 -12.23
C ALA A 12 14.95 -8.13 -12.21
N TRP A 13 14.63 -7.00 -11.58
CA TRP A 13 15.55 -5.87 -11.48
C TRP A 13 16.78 -6.17 -10.63
N THR A 14 16.70 -7.10 -9.65
CA THR A 14 17.87 -7.45 -8.84
C THR A 14 18.93 -8.19 -9.63
N ASN A 15 18.60 -8.75 -10.78
CA ASN A 15 19.53 -9.48 -11.64
C ASN A 15 20.19 -8.61 -12.70
N THR A 16 19.94 -7.29 -12.67
CA THR A 16 20.45 -6.33 -13.64
C THR A 16 21.17 -5.20 -12.91
N ASP A 17 21.64 -4.20 -13.66
CA ASP A 17 22.18 -2.99 -13.05
C ASP A 17 21.02 -2.23 -12.38
N ASN A 18 21.08 -2.10 -11.08
CA ASN A 18 20.00 -1.56 -10.25
C ASN A 18 19.86 -0.05 -10.26
N LYS A 19 20.68 0.66 -11.00
CA LYS A 19 20.71 2.13 -10.95
C LYS A 19 19.36 2.75 -11.29
N SER A 20 18.53 2.05 -12.08
CA SER A 20 17.23 2.52 -12.51
C SER A 20 16.06 1.85 -11.80
N MET A 21 16.32 1.15 -10.69
CA MET A 21 15.24 0.49 -9.95
C MET A 21 14.15 1.51 -9.60
N PRO A 22 12.89 1.27 -9.97
CA PRO A 22 11.81 2.21 -9.67
C PRO A 22 11.54 2.28 -8.17
N GLY A 23 11.02 3.40 -7.74
CA GLY A 23 10.52 3.55 -6.39
C GLY A 23 9.20 2.85 -6.17
N GLY A 24 8.73 2.85 -4.95
CA GLY A 24 7.46 2.25 -4.61
C GLY A 24 6.84 2.89 -3.39
N TRP A 25 5.59 2.49 -3.13
CA TRP A 25 4.80 2.99 -2.01
C TRP A 25 4.27 1.80 -1.22
N VAL A 26 4.33 1.92 0.09
CA VAL A 26 3.56 1.07 0.99
C VAL A 26 2.35 1.88 1.43
N TYR A 27 1.17 1.27 1.46
CA TYR A 27 -0.04 1.98 1.79
C TYR A 27 -0.97 1.11 2.63
N ILE A 28 -1.90 1.77 3.32
CA ILE A 28 -2.94 1.08 4.08
C ILE A 28 -4.30 1.62 3.64
N VAL A 29 -5.22 0.71 3.35
CA VAL A 29 -6.62 1.04 3.09
C VAL A 29 -7.50 0.34 4.12
N THR A 30 -8.66 0.92 4.38
CA THR A 30 -9.63 0.39 5.35
C THR A 30 -11.04 0.62 4.82
N ASN A 31 -12.03 0.00 5.45
CA ASN A 31 -13.43 0.24 5.09
C ASN A 31 -14.05 1.40 5.87
N ARG A 32 -13.54 1.71 7.05
CA ARG A 32 -14.05 2.78 7.92
C ARG A 32 -13.01 3.09 8.99
N PRO A 33 -13.15 4.21 9.71
CA PRO A 33 -12.26 4.48 10.85
C PRO A 33 -12.24 3.29 11.81
N LYS A 34 -11.05 2.88 12.22
CA LYS A 34 -10.81 1.73 13.10
C LYS A 34 -11.33 0.40 12.52
N GLY A 35 -11.55 0.34 11.21
CA GLY A 35 -12.05 -0.84 10.55
C GLY A 35 -10.97 -1.85 10.16
N THR A 36 -11.31 -2.71 9.21
CA THR A 36 -10.41 -3.71 8.67
C THR A 36 -9.26 -3.04 7.92
N LEU A 37 -8.04 -3.52 8.13
CA LEU A 37 -6.84 -2.96 7.50
C LEU A 37 -6.30 -3.89 6.42
N TYR A 38 -5.85 -3.29 5.32
CA TYR A 38 -5.08 -3.98 4.30
C TYR A 38 -3.82 -3.18 4.01
N VAL A 39 -2.67 -3.84 4.06
CA VAL A 39 -1.38 -3.26 3.72
C VAL A 39 -1.01 -3.72 2.32
N GLY A 40 -0.67 -2.78 1.44
CA GLY A 40 -0.27 -3.10 0.09
C GLY A 40 1.01 -2.38 -0.31
N VAL A 41 1.58 -2.79 -1.43
CA VAL A 41 2.74 -2.16 -2.04
C VAL A 41 2.47 -1.96 -3.52
N THR A 42 2.89 -0.82 -4.07
CA THR A 42 2.68 -0.50 -5.47
C THR A 42 3.74 0.47 -5.96
N SER A 43 4.06 0.41 -7.24
CA SER A 43 4.89 1.42 -7.88
C SER A 43 4.07 2.62 -8.36
N GLY A 44 2.74 2.50 -8.43
CA GLY A 44 1.84 3.56 -8.87
C GLY A 44 0.69 3.75 -7.89
N LEU A 45 0.90 4.58 -6.88
CA LEU A 45 -0.05 4.73 -5.77
C LEU A 45 -1.42 5.23 -6.23
N ALA A 46 -1.46 6.31 -7.01
CA ALA A 46 -2.73 6.90 -7.44
C ALA A 46 -3.57 5.91 -8.24
N ARG A 47 -2.93 5.20 -9.16
CA ARG A 47 -3.61 4.19 -9.97
C ARG A 47 -4.14 3.04 -9.12
N ARG A 48 -3.33 2.55 -8.20
CA ARG A 48 -3.72 1.42 -7.34
C ARG A 48 -4.90 1.79 -6.45
N LEU A 49 -4.89 3.00 -5.89
CA LEU A 49 -6.00 3.47 -5.05
C LEU A 49 -7.26 3.71 -5.87
N TRP A 50 -7.11 4.18 -7.10
CA TRP A 50 -8.24 4.30 -8.02
C TRP A 50 -8.89 2.92 -8.26
N GLU A 51 -8.08 1.88 -8.43
CA GLU A 51 -8.58 0.51 -8.60
C GLU A 51 -9.33 0.03 -7.36
N HIS A 52 -8.83 0.33 -6.16
CA HIS A 52 -9.52 -0.01 -4.92
C HIS A 52 -10.88 0.72 -4.83
N ARG A 53 -10.91 2.00 -5.16
CA ARG A 53 -12.14 2.80 -5.08
C ARG A 53 -13.19 2.33 -6.10
N GLY A 54 -12.76 1.93 -7.27
CA GLY A 54 -13.67 1.47 -8.31
C GLY A 54 -14.12 0.02 -8.17
N GLY A 55 -13.60 -0.69 -7.17
CA GLY A 55 -13.92 -2.11 -7.00
C GLY A 55 -13.28 -2.99 -8.07
N VAL A 56 -12.27 -2.47 -8.77
CA VAL A 56 -11.55 -3.20 -9.81
C VAL A 56 -10.51 -4.14 -9.22
N ALA A 57 -9.98 -3.78 -8.05
CA ALA A 57 -9.01 -4.61 -7.35
C ALA A 57 -9.69 -5.87 -6.83
N ASP A 58 -9.03 -7.02 -7.02
CA ASP A 58 -9.57 -8.32 -6.65
C ASP A 58 -9.31 -8.69 -5.19
N GLY A 59 -9.97 -9.75 -4.75
CA GLY A 59 -9.66 -10.45 -3.51
C GLY A 59 -10.17 -9.74 -2.29
N PHE A 60 -9.33 -9.69 -1.27
CA PHE A 60 -9.69 -9.24 0.07
C PHE A 60 -10.25 -7.81 0.09
N THR A 61 -9.59 -6.88 -0.60
CA THR A 61 -10.00 -5.48 -0.58
C THR A 61 -11.37 -5.26 -1.21
N LYS A 62 -11.66 -5.95 -2.31
CA LYS A 62 -12.96 -5.87 -2.98
C LYS A 62 -14.05 -6.46 -2.10
N LYS A 63 -13.79 -7.65 -1.55
CA LYS A 63 -14.76 -8.35 -0.71
C LYS A 63 -15.17 -7.55 0.51
N HIS A 64 -14.22 -6.85 1.13
CA HIS A 64 -14.46 -6.12 2.36
C HIS A 64 -14.68 -4.62 2.17
N GLY A 65 -14.72 -4.14 0.93
CA GLY A 65 -14.96 -2.73 0.63
C GLY A 65 -13.88 -1.80 1.15
N LEU A 66 -12.62 -2.19 1.05
CA LEU A 66 -11.51 -1.41 1.58
C LEU A 66 -11.09 -0.34 0.58
N LYS A 67 -11.75 0.80 0.65
CA LYS A 67 -11.58 1.91 -0.30
C LYS A 67 -11.02 3.17 0.33
N ARG A 68 -11.04 3.28 1.66
CA ARG A 68 -10.55 4.45 2.39
C ARG A 68 -9.04 4.38 2.52
N PHE A 69 -8.34 5.33 1.94
CA PHE A 69 -6.89 5.39 1.97
C PHE A 69 -6.44 6.21 3.19
N VAL A 70 -5.73 5.60 4.12
CA VAL A 70 -5.45 6.24 5.42
C VAL A 70 -3.97 6.44 5.72
N TRP A 71 -3.06 5.80 4.95
CA TRP A 71 -1.63 5.92 5.21
C TRP A 71 -0.83 5.49 3.99
N ALA A 72 0.30 6.17 3.75
CA ALA A 72 1.25 5.76 2.74
C ALA A 72 2.66 6.18 3.12
N GLU A 73 3.65 5.45 2.60
CA GLU A 73 5.07 5.74 2.80
C GLU A 73 5.81 5.51 1.48
N ARG A 74 6.56 6.52 1.05
CA ARG A 74 7.35 6.45 -0.17
C ARG A 74 8.71 5.81 0.10
N HIS A 75 9.13 4.93 -0.82
CA HIS A 75 10.46 4.36 -0.85
C HIS A 75 11.08 4.62 -2.21
N ASP A 76 12.35 5.02 -2.24
CA ASP A 76 13.05 5.26 -3.49
C ASP A 76 13.35 3.98 -4.25
N ASP A 77 13.41 2.85 -3.54
CA ASP A 77 13.68 1.53 -4.10
C ASP A 77 12.48 0.63 -3.83
N ILE A 78 11.90 0.05 -4.89
CA ILE A 78 10.73 -0.82 -4.76
C ILE A 78 11.02 -2.02 -3.85
N ARG A 79 12.26 -2.49 -3.77
CA ARG A 79 12.61 -3.61 -2.88
C ARG A 79 12.44 -3.23 -1.42
N SER A 80 12.81 -2.00 -1.06
CA SER A 80 12.58 -1.49 0.30
C SER A 80 11.09 -1.41 0.61
N ALA A 81 10.29 -0.96 -0.35
CA ALA A 81 8.83 -0.90 -0.18
C ALA A 81 8.25 -2.28 0.05
N ILE A 82 8.68 -3.27 -0.72
CA ILE A 82 8.21 -4.65 -0.59
C ILE A 82 8.57 -5.22 0.79
N GLN A 83 9.81 -4.97 1.24
CA GLN A 83 10.24 -5.43 2.55
C GLN A 83 9.41 -4.78 3.67
N ARG A 84 9.17 -3.48 3.55
CA ARG A 84 8.36 -2.74 4.52
C ARG A 84 6.92 -3.28 4.58
N GLU A 85 6.32 -3.51 3.42
CA GLU A 85 4.98 -4.09 3.33
C GLU A 85 4.93 -5.45 4.02
N HIS A 86 5.92 -6.30 3.75
CA HIS A 86 6.02 -7.61 4.39
C HIS A 86 6.08 -7.48 5.92
N ASN A 87 6.91 -6.57 6.41
CA ASN A 87 7.05 -6.35 7.85
C ASN A 87 5.74 -5.86 8.46
N LEU A 88 5.10 -4.88 7.85
CA LEU A 88 3.84 -4.32 8.35
C LEU A 88 2.72 -5.33 8.39
N LYS A 89 2.67 -6.25 7.44
CA LYS A 89 1.65 -7.29 7.44
C LYS A 89 1.73 -8.18 8.67
N HIS A 90 2.93 -8.35 9.23
CA HIS A 90 3.15 -9.19 10.41
C HIS A 90 3.10 -8.42 11.72
N TRP A 91 2.97 -7.09 11.67
CA TRP A 91 2.83 -6.28 12.88
C TRP A 91 1.49 -6.55 13.57
N PRO A 92 1.44 -6.45 14.91
CA PRO A 92 0.15 -6.43 15.60
C PRO A 92 -0.71 -5.29 15.09
N ARG A 93 -2.02 -5.51 15.08
CA ARG A 93 -2.97 -4.48 14.60
C ARG A 93 -2.77 -3.14 15.31
N ALA A 94 -2.55 -3.17 16.62
CA ALA A 94 -2.39 -1.93 17.40
C ALA A 94 -1.23 -1.07 16.87
N TRP A 95 -0.15 -1.70 16.41
CA TRP A 95 0.99 -0.98 15.87
C TRP A 95 0.67 -0.31 14.54
N LYS A 96 -0.08 -1.01 13.68
CA LYS A 96 -0.53 -0.42 12.41
C LYS A 96 -1.48 0.75 12.66
N ALA A 97 -2.37 0.61 13.63
CA ALA A 97 -3.27 1.70 14.01
C ALA A 97 -2.50 2.93 14.52
N GLN A 98 -1.46 2.73 15.32
CA GLN A 98 -0.62 3.83 15.79
C GLN A 98 0.11 4.52 14.64
N LEU A 99 0.55 3.76 13.66
CA LEU A 99 1.20 4.31 12.47
C LEU A 99 0.25 5.26 11.73
N ILE A 100 -1.00 4.85 11.58
CA ILE A 100 -2.04 5.69 10.96
C ILE A 100 -2.28 6.94 11.81
N LEU A 101 -2.47 6.77 13.11
CA LEU A 101 -2.78 7.88 14.02
C LEU A 101 -1.70 8.95 14.04
N ALA A 102 -0.44 8.56 13.89
CA ALA A 102 0.68 9.50 13.91
C ALA A 102 0.59 10.57 12.81
N GLY A 103 0.06 10.20 11.65
CA GLY A 103 -0.06 11.13 10.51
C GLY A 103 -1.49 11.46 10.13
N ASN A 104 -2.46 10.70 10.64
CA ASN A 104 -3.87 10.85 10.22
C ASN A 104 -4.79 10.42 11.38
N PRO A 105 -4.84 11.21 12.46
CA PRO A 105 -5.56 10.82 13.68
C PRO A 105 -7.06 10.61 13.46
N GLY A 106 -7.64 11.24 12.44
CA GLY A 106 -9.06 11.09 12.13
C GLY A 106 -9.37 9.91 11.20
N TRP A 107 -8.36 9.18 10.75
CA TRP A 107 -8.54 8.12 9.74
C TRP A 107 -9.27 8.62 8.50
N ASN A 108 -8.97 9.83 8.09
CA ASN A 108 -9.59 10.46 6.94
C ASN A 108 -9.15 9.77 5.66
N ASP A 109 -10.01 9.78 4.65
CA ASP A 109 -9.62 9.30 3.33
C ASP A 109 -8.71 10.33 2.68
N LEU A 110 -7.45 9.96 2.44
CA LEU A 110 -6.43 10.86 1.92
C LEU A 110 -6.36 10.87 0.39
N TYR A 111 -7.29 10.19 -0.28
CA TYR A 111 -7.24 10.03 -1.73
C TYR A 111 -7.20 11.37 -2.48
N GLU A 112 -7.99 12.34 -2.02
CA GLU A 112 -8.06 13.65 -2.66
C GLU A 112 -6.72 14.40 -2.64
N GLN A 113 -5.83 14.05 -1.71
CA GLN A 113 -4.53 14.71 -1.58
C GLN A 113 -3.51 14.20 -2.59
N LEU A 114 -3.86 13.18 -3.37
CA LEU A 114 -2.97 12.64 -4.41
C LEU A 114 -3.03 13.44 -5.71
N ALA A 115 -4.00 14.29 -5.86
CA ALA A 115 -4.20 15.06 -7.07
C ALA A 115 -3.14 16.15 -7.25
#